data_b21f09cb2635b218239470c7c7a78987
#
_entry.id   b21f09cb2635b218239470c7c7a78987
#
_cell.length_a   1.000
_cell.length_b   1.000
_cell.length_c   1.000
_cell.angle_alpha   90.00
_cell.angle_beta   90.00
_cell.angle_gamma   90.00
#
_symmetry.space_group_name_H-M   'P 1'
#
loop_
_entity.id
_entity.type
_entity.pdbx_description
1 polymer ?
#
loop_
_entity_poly.entity_id
_entity_poly.type
_entity_poly.pdbx_seq_one_letter_code
_entity_poly.pdbx_strand_id
1 'polypeptide(L)'
;MPEETAKAIDKNGFLHSGDMGTVDEDGYFRVTGRIKDMIIRGGENIYPLEVENFLLTMPGVLDAQVVGIPDAKLGEIVGAFIRVRPGFEDMTEDDVRAYAIPRIARYKVPQARLLRGRFPHDPLHEGAASSSSARWPKSW
;
A
#
# COMPACT_ATOMS: atom_id res chain seq x y z
N MET A 1 -18.13 23.52 -1.50
CA MET A 1 -17.86 23.59 -0.06
C MET A 1 -16.65 24.48 0.21
N PRO A 2 -16.86 25.69 0.70
CA PRO A 2 -15.77 26.66 0.88
C PRO A 2 -14.66 26.17 1.82
N GLU A 3 -14.99 25.42 2.87
CA GLU A 3 -14.01 24.90 3.84
C GLU A 3 -13.10 23.85 3.25
N GLU A 4 -13.63 22.95 2.44
CA GLU A 4 -12.83 21.92 1.76
C GLU A 4 -11.95 22.54 0.67
N THR A 5 -12.46 23.54 -0.03
CA THR A 5 -11.68 24.30 -1.01
C THR A 5 -10.53 25.05 -0.34
N ALA A 6 -10.78 25.67 0.82
CA ALA A 6 -9.74 26.38 1.56
C ALA A 6 -8.64 25.45 2.11
N LYS A 7 -8.96 24.17 2.35
CA LYS A 7 -7.96 23.17 2.72
C LYS A 7 -7.17 22.65 1.52
N ALA A 8 -7.82 22.59 0.36
CA ALA A 8 -7.22 22.03 -0.84
C ALA A 8 -6.36 23.03 -1.61
N ILE A 9 -6.67 24.34 -1.52
CA ILE A 9 -5.93 25.39 -2.20
C ILE A 9 -5.22 26.26 -1.17
N ASP A 10 -3.89 26.36 -1.28
CA ASP A 10 -3.12 27.20 -0.36
C ASP A 10 -3.21 28.67 -0.69
N LYS A 11 -2.62 29.51 0.17
CA LYS A 11 -2.60 30.97 0.01
C LYS A 11 -1.92 31.48 -1.26
N ASN A 12 -1.12 30.61 -1.92
CA ASN A 12 -0.43 30.94 -3.16
C ASN A 12 -1.20 30.47 -4.41
N GLY A 13 -2.38 29.85 -4.22
CA GLY A 13 -3.22 29.35 -5.30
C GLY A 13 -2.89 27.95 -5.79
N PHE A 14 -2.00 27.22 -5.09
CA PHE A 14 -1.68 25.83 -5.45
C PHE A 14 -2.68 24.86 -4.87
N LEU A 15 -3.16 23.94 -5.70
CA LEU A 15 -4.02 22.85 -5.30
C LEU A 15 -3.18 21.71 -4.72
N HIS A 16 -3.50 21.28 -3.49
CA HIS A 16 -2.90 20.13 -2.86
C HIS A 16 -3.76 18.88 -3.14
N SER A 17 -3.29 18.02 -4.04
CA SER A 17 -4.02 16.81 -4.44
C SER A 17 -4.03 15.73 -3.35
N GLY A 18 -3.14 15.84 -2.36
CA GLY A 18 -2.95 14.81 -1.34
C GLY A 18 -2.06 13.66 -1.82
N ASP A 19 -1.48 13.77 -3.01
CA ASP A 19 -0.57 12.77 -3.55
C ASP A 19 0.88 13.15 -3.25
N MET A 20 1.70 12.13 -3.01
CA MET A 20 3.15 12.26 -2.90
C MET A 20 3.81 11.84 -4.20
N GLY A 21 4.85 12.55 -4.59
CA GLY A 21 5.57 12.25 -5.83
C GLY A 21 7.02 12.65 -5.76
N THR A 22 7.78 12.14 -6.70
CA THR A 22 9.18 12.51 -6.95
C THR A 22 9.34 13.02 -8.36
N VAL A 23 10.29 13.93 -8.54
CA VAL A 23 10.69 14.43 -9.85
C VAL A 23 12.12 13.96 -10.09
N ASP A 24 12.38 13.32 -11.23
CA ASP A 24 13.72 12.90 -11.60
C ASP A 24 14.55 14.05 -12.23
N GLU A 25 15.81 13.79 -12.55
CA GLU A 25 16.70 14.78 -13.12
C GLU A 25 16.25 15.30 -14.50
N ASP A 26 15.45 14.51 -15.22
CA ASP A 26 14.91 14.87 -16.53
C ASP A 26 13.56 15.63 -16.43
N GLY A 27 13.07 15.84 -15.22
CA GLY A 27 11.81 16.55 -14.97
C GLY A 27 10.56 15.68 -15.04
N TYR A 28 10.71 14.34 -15.13
CA TYR A 28 9.57 13.43 -15.10
C TYR A 28 9.04 13.27 -13.68
N PHE A 29 7.72 13.39 -13.55
CA PHE A 29 7.01 13.26 -12.29
C PHE A 29 6.51 11.83 -12.10
N ARG A 30 6.78 11.27 -10.92
CA ARG A 30 6.29 9.95 -10.54
C ARG A 30 5.51 10.05 -9.24
N VAL A 31 4.25 9.58 -9.25
CA VAL A 31 3.44 9.48 -8.04
C VAL A 31 3.90 8.28 -7.22
N THR A 32 4.26 8.51 -5.96
CA THR A 32 4.72 7.46 -5.04
C THR A 32 3.65 6.98 -4.07
N GLY A 33 2.54 7.72 -3.94
CA GLY A 33 1.42 7.34 -3.10
C GLY A 33 0.58 8.51 -2.68
N ARG A 34 -0.36 8.25 -1.77
CA ARG A 34 -1.19 9.27 -1.14
C ARG A 34 -0.78 9.49 0.31
N ILE A 35 -0.80 10.74 0.76
CA ILE A 35 -0.48 11.09 2.15
C ILE A 35 -1.39 10.36 3.14
N LYS A 36 -2.68 10.23 2.81
CA LYS A 36 -3.68 9.57 3.67
C LYS A 36 -3.45 8.07 3.85
N ASP A 37 -2.81 7.43 2.89
CA ASP A 37 -2.58 5.99 2.88
C ASP A 37 -1.24 5.61 3.50
N MET A 38 -0.42 6.59 3.86
CA MET A 38 0.90 6.39 4.44
C MET A 38 0.83 5.56 5.72
N ILE A 39 1.67 4.54 5.80
CA ILE A 39 1.81 3.68 6.97
C ILE A 39 2.97 4.20 7.80
N ILE A 40 2.74 4.41 9.10
CA ILE A 40 3.78 4.85 10.03
C ILE A 40 4.14 3.69 10.95
N ARG A 41 5.31 3.12 10.72
CA ARG A 41 5.84 1.99 11.49
C ARG A 41 7.06 2.42 12.30
N GLY A 42 6.90 2.53 13.62
CA GLY A 42 7.99 2.90 14.51
C GLY A 42 8.67 4.22 14.14
N GLY A 43 7.92 5.20 13.63
CA GLY A 43 8.45 6.48 13.16
C GLY A 43 8.88 6.51 11.70
N GLU A 44 8.88 5.37 11.01
CA GLU A 44 9.21 5.28 9.58
C GLU A 44 7.97 5.39 8.71
N ASN A 45 8.06 6.22 7.69
CA ASN A 45 6.97 6.44 6.73
C ASN A 45 7.08 5.44 5.58
N ILE A 46 6.01 4.69 5.35
CA ILE A 46 5.94 3.68 4.30
C ILE A 46 4.75 4.00 3.39
N TYR A 47 5.00 4.07 2.10
CA TYR A 47 3.96 4.33 1.10
C TYR A 47 3.46 3.02 0.51
N PRO A 48 2.16 2.68 0.67
CA PRO A 48 1.61 1.43 0.17
C PRO A 48 1.89 1.18 -1.31
N LEU A 49 1.78 2.21 -2.16
CA LEU A 49 2.02 2.08 -3.59
C LEU A 49 3.45 1.62 -3.91
N GLU A 50 4.44 2.09 -3.17
CA GLU A 50 5.84 1.68 -3.33
C GLU A 50 5.99 0.17 -3.08
N VAL A 51 5.39 -0.33 -2.00
CA VAL A 51 5.45 -1.75 -1.64
C VAL A 51 4.63 -2.59 -2.61
N GLU A 52 3.46 -2.11 -3.03
CA GLU A 52 2.63 -2.78 -4.04
C GLU A 52 3.39 -2.95 -5.35
N ASN A 53 4.01 -1.88 -5.85
CA ASN A 53 4.81 -1.93 -7.07
C ASN A 53 6.00 -2.88 -6.95
N PHE A 54 6.64 -2.91 -5.79
CA PHE A 54 7.70 -3.86 -5.51
C PHE A 54 7.19 -5.31 -5.55
N LEU A 55 6.07 -5.61 -4.91
CA LEU A 55 5.50 -6.95 -4.87
C LEU A 55 5.10 -7.44 -6.27
N LEU A 56 4.66 -6.54 -7.14
CA LEU A 56 4.33 -6.88 -8.53
C LEU A 56 5.56 -7.31 -9.34
N THR A 57 6.76 -7.03 -8.90
CA THR A 57 7.99 -7.52 -9.53
C THR A 57 8.29 -8.98 -9.21
N MET A 58 7.67 -9.51 -8.15
CA MET A 58 7.87 -10.89 -7.74
C MET A 58 7.20 -11.86 -8.71
N PRO A 59 7.92 -12.89 -9.22
CA PRO A 59 7.29 -13.91 -10.06
C PRO A 59 6.13 -14.58 -9.36
N GLY A 60 5.01 -14.71 -10.05
CA GLY A 60 3.81 -15.36 -9.51
C GLY A 60 2.81 -14.42 -8.83
N VAL A 61 3.16 -13.18 -8.58
CA VAL A 61 2.23 -12.18 -8.06
C VAL A 61 1.42 -11.59 -9.21
N LEU A 62 0.11 -11.77 -9.14
CA LEU A 62 -0.83 -11.18 -10.10
C LEU A 62 -1.18 -9.76 -9.71
N ASP A 63 -1.48 -9.56 -8.43
CA ASP A 63 -1.88 -8.27 -7.87
C ASP A 63 -1.54 -8.19 -6.39
N ALA A 64 -1.39 -6.99 -5.86
CA ALA A 64 -1.06 -6.76 -4.46
C ALA A 64 -1.75 -5.50 -3.95
N GLN A 65 -2.27 -5.58 -2.72
CA GLN A 65 -2.83 -4.45 -1.99
C GLN A 65 -2.15 -4.35 -0.63
N VAL A 66 -1.55 -3.22 -0.34
CA VAL A 66 -0.81 -2.97 0.90
C VAL A 66 -1.62 -2.08 1.83
N VAL A 67 -1.67 -2.46 3.09
CA VAL A 67 -2.43 -1.76 4.14
C VAL A 67 -1.62 -1.66 5.43
N GLY A 68 -1.94 -0.67 6.26
CA GLY A 68 -1.42 -0.60 7.63
C GLY A 68 -2.21 -1.51 8.56
N ILE A 69 -1.51 -2.30 9.34
CA ILE A 69 -2.10 -3.14 10.39
C ILE A 69 -1.79 -2.49 11.73
N PRO A 70 -2.79 -2.22 12.58
CA PRO A 70 -2.52 -1.68 13.91
C PRO A 70 -1.61 -2.60 14.73
N ASP A 71 -0.59 -2.02 15.35
CA ASP A 71 0.36 -2.71 16.21
C ASP A 71 0.58 -1.91 17.49
N ALA A 72 0.49 -2.59 18.64
CA ALA A 72 0.58 -1.94 19.95
C ALA A 72 1.96 -1.32 20.23
N LYS A 73 3.03 -1.85 19.64
CA LYS A 73 4.41 -1.43 19.87
C LYS A 73 4.91 -0.41 18.86
N LEU A 74 4.59 -0.62 17.58
CA LEU A 74 5.12 0.16 16.47
C LEU A 74 4.11 1.18 15.90
N GLY A 75 2.88 1.16 16.38
CA GLY A 75 1.76 1.94 15.87
C GLY A 75 1.08 1.24 14.71
N GLU A 76 1.81 0.97 13.64
CA GLU A 76 1.36 0.19 12.50
C GLU A 76 2.48 -0.71 11.99
N ILE A 77 2.10 -1.79 11.34
CA ILE A 77 3.00 -2.63 10.54
C ILE A 77 2.45 -2.78 9.13
N VAL A 78 3.28 -3.21 8.22
CA VAL A 78 2.89 -3.37 6.81
C VAL A 78 2.21 -4.72 6.63
N GLY A 79 1.00 -4.70 6.09
CA GLY A 79 0.28 -5.89 5.65
C GLY A 79 0.07 -5.87 4.14
N ALA A 80 0.08 -7.03 3.52
CA ALA A 80 -0.17 -7.16 2.09
C ALA A 80 -1.16 -8.27 1.78
N PHE A 81 -2.18 -7.95 1.00
CA PHE A 81 -3.03 -8.96 0.37
C PHE A 81 -2.50 -9.22 -1.03
N ILE A 82 -2.16 -10.46 -1.33
CA ILE A 82 -1.52 -10.85 -2.59
C ILE A 82 -2.37 -11.88 -3.31
N ARG A 83 -2.70 -11.60 -4.57
CA ARG A 83 -3.27 -12.60 -5.48
C ARG A 83 -2.16 -13.20 -6.30
N VAL A 84 -2.16 -14.54 -6.36
CA VAL A 84 -1.16 -15.28 -7.12
C VAL A 84 -1.66 -15.62 -8.53
N ARG A 85 -0.72 -15.73 -9.45
CA ARG A 85 -1.02 -16.18 -10.82
C ARG A 85 -1.31 -17.68 -10.83
N PRO A 86 -2.07 -18.18 -11.84
CA PRO A 86 -2.20 -19.62 -12.08
C PRO A 86 -0.81 -20.28 -12.16
N GLY A 87 -0.65 -21.41 -11.48
CA GLY A 87 0.63 -22.12 -11.36
C GLY A 87 1.45 -21.77 -10.13
N PHE A 88 1.06 -20.73 -9.37
CA PHE A 88 1.77 -20.28 -8.16
C PHE A 88 0.94 -20.44 -6.88
N GLU A 89 -0.03 -21.34 -6.89
CA GLU A 89 -0.96 -21.55 -5.77
C GLU A 89 -0.24 -22.09 -4.51
N ASP A 90 0.95 -22.63 -4.67
CA ASP A 90 1.78 -23.12 -3.55
C ASP A 90 2.64 -22.04 -2.88
N MET A 91 2.60 -20.81 -3.42
CA MET A 91 3.32 -19.68 -2.84
C MET A 91 2.87 -19.46 -1.39
N THR A 92 3.84 -19.22 -0.50
CA THR A 92 3.60 -19.00 0.93
C THR A 92 4.02 -17.59 1.34
N GLU A 93 3.61 -17.20 2.55
CA GLU A 93 4.08 -15.95 3.17
C GLU A 93 5.60 -15.91 3.29
N ASP A 94 6.22 -17.04 3.61
CA ASP A 94 7.68 -17.14 3.72
C ASP A 94 8.37 -16.89 2.38
N ASP A 95 7.79 -17.31 1.27
CA ASP A 95 8.30 -17.03 -0.08
C ASP A 95 8.32 -15.52 -0.36
N VAL A 96 7.27 -14.82 0.01
CA VAL A 96 7.17 -13.37 -0.12
C VAL A 96 8.21 -12.67 0.74
N ARG A 97 8.36 -13.11 1.97
CA ARG A 97 9.35 -12.57 2.90
C ARG A 97 10.78 -12.81 2.41
N ALA A 98 11.09 -14.01 1.95
CA ALA A 98 12.40 -14.35 1.41
C ALA A 98 12.76 -13.53 0.17
N TYR A 99 11.79 -13.20 -0.66
CA TYR A 99 11.98 -12.31 -1.79
C TYR A 99 12.23 -10.86 -1.35
N ALA A 100 11.49 -10.39 -0.36
CA ALA A 100 11.50 -8.98 0.06
C ALA A 100 12.73 -8.61 0.91
N ILE A 101 13.14 -9.45 1.84
CA ILE A 101 14.21 -9.16 2.81
C ILE A 101 15.50 -8.64 2.15
N PRO A 102 16.06 -9.29 1.10
CA PRO A 102 17.30 -8.82 0.49
C PRO A 102 17.13 -7.61 -0.45
N ARG A 103 15.90 -7.21 -0.77
CA ARG A 103 15.60 -6.25 -1.84
C ARG A 103 15.07 -4.91 -1.38
N ILE A 104 14.36 -4.89 -0.24
CA ILE A 104 13.80 -3.66 0.32
C ILE A 104 14.19 -3.49 1.78
N ALA A 105 14.00 -2.29 2.30
CA ALA A 105 14.27 -1.99 3.71
C ALA A 105 13.44 -2.90 4.62
N ARG A 106 14.05 -3.35 5.70
CA ARG A 106 13.46 -4.35 6.60
C ARG A 106 12.11 -3.91 7.19
N TYR A 107 11.98 -2.62 7.49
CA TYR A 107 10.73 -2.07 8.01
C TYR A 107 9.59 -2.03 6.98
N LYS A 108 9.92 -2.16 5.69
CA LYS A 108 8.94 -2.21 4.59
C LYS A 108 8.48 -3.62 4.24
N VAL A 109 9.14 -4.66 4.77
CA VAL A 109 8.79 -6.05 4.48
C VAL A 109 7.40 -6.35 5.05
N PRO A 110 6.43 -6.72 4.20
CA PRO A 110 5.06 -6.92 4.67
C PRO A 110 4.83 -8.27 5.31
N GLN A 111 3.83 -8.33 6.18
CA GLN A 111 3.16 -9.57 6.49
C GLN A 111 2.18 -9.86 5.35
N ALA A 112 2.41 -10.94 4.62
CA ALA A 112 1.65 -11.26 3.44
C ALA A 112 0.50 -12.22 3.72
N ARG A 113 -0.65 -11.94 3.13
CA ARG A 113 -1.76 -12.87 3.07
C ARG A 113 -2.05 -13.20 1.61
N LEU A 114 -1.94 -14.47 1.28
CA LEU A 114 -2.21 -14.95 -0.07
C LEU A 114 -3.70 -15.22 -0.24
N LEU A 115 -4.29 -14.60 -1.24
CA LEU A 115 -5.71 -14.72 -1.53
C LEU A 115 -5.95 -15.52 -2.78
N ARG A 116 -6.92 -16.42 -2.68
CA ARG A 116 -7.49 -17.11 -3.83
C ARG A 116 -8.81 -16.39 -4.16
N GLY A 117 -8.84 -15.66 -5.28
CA GLY A 117 -10.02 -14.92 -5.67
C GLY A 117 -9.86 -13.40 -5.58
N ARG A 118 -10.92 -12.70 -5.22
CA ARG A 118 -10.97 -11.24 -5.20
C ARG A 118 -10.42 -10.64 -3.92
N PHE A 119 -9.90 -9.41 -3.99
CA PHE A 119 -9.54 -8.66 -2.80
C PHE A 119 -10.76 -8.37 -1.93
N PRO A 120 -10.56 -8.23 -0.59
CA PRO A 120 -11.65 -7.91 0.33
C PRO A 120 -12.39 -6.63 0.00
N HIS A 121 -11.77 -5.72 -0.75
CA HIS A 121 -12.31 -4.44 -1.18
C HIS A 121 -12.19 -4.25 -2.69
N ASP A 122 -12.69 -5.23 -3.46
CA ASP A 122 -12.78 -5.11 -4.90
C ASP A 122 -13.80 -4.01 -5.25
N PRO A 123 -13.39 -2.92 -5.92
CA PRO A 123 -14.29 -1.82 -6.26
C PRO A 123 -15.43 -2.23 -7.21
N LEU A 124 -15.34 -3.39 -7.85
CA LEU A 124 -16.42 -3.93 -8.68
C LEU A 124 -17.55 -4.56 -7.86
N HIS A 125 -17.34 -4.79 -6.56
CA HIS A 125 -18.29 -5.45 -5.67
C HIS A 125 -18.96 -4.52 -4.68
N GLU A 126 -18.30 -3.46 -4.30
CA GLU A 126 -18.84 -2.52 -3.33
C GLU A 126 -18.90 -1.14 -3.98
N GLY A 127 -20.08 -0.57 -4.05
CA GLY A 127 -20.20 0.83 -4.37
C GLY A 127 -19.32 1.64 -3.41
N ALA A 128 -18.14 2.07 -3.89
CA ALA A 128 -17.34 3.14 -3.33
C ALA A 128 -17.19 3.18 -1.80
N ALA A 129 -16.91 2.07 -1.15
CA ALA A 129 -16.37 2.12 0.20
C ALA A 129 -14.95 2.66 0.11
N SER A 130 -14.69 3.76 0.81
CA SER A 130 -13.37 4.37 0.85
C SER A 130 -12.31 3.34 1.23
N SER A 131 -11.22 3.31 0.50
CA SER A 131 -10.09 2.40 0.68
C SER A 131 -9.46 2.41 2.09
N SER A 132 -9.81 3.38 2.92
CA SER A 132 -9.28 3.53 4.27
C SER A 132 -9.87 2.55 5.30
N SER A 133 -10.83 1.73 4.93
CA SER A 133 -11.50 0.80 5.84
C SER A 133 -11.14 -0.68 5.61
N ALA A 134 -10.15 -0.97 4.77
CA ALA A 134 -9.62 -2.33 4.65
C ALA A 134 -8.99 -2.75 5.97
N ARG A 135 -9.78 -3.40 6.81
CA ARG A 135 -9.29 -3.90 8.09
C ARG A 135 -8.71 -5.29 7.92
N TRP A 136 -7.50 -5.43 8.39
CA TRP A 136 -6.93 -6.74 8.60
C TRP A 136 -7.81 -7.50 9.59
N PRO A 137 -8.24 -8.74 9.31
CA PRO A 137 -9.07 -9.49 10.24
C PRO A 137 -8.38 -9.64 11.60
N LYS A 138 -9.13 -9.43 12.68
CA LYS A 138 -8.60 -9.49 14.04
C LYS A 138 -8.18 -10.90 14.49
N SER A 139 -8.51 -11.92 13.70
CA SER A 139 -8.23 -13.32 14.02
C SER A 139 -7.00 -13.81 13.24
N TRP A 140 -5.86 -13.55 13.81
CA TRP A 140 -4.57 -14.04 13.29
C TRP A 140 -3.70 -14.51 14.41
#